data_e8a861274efdcdbc5d7e5462746a15a4
#
_entry.id   e8a861274efdcdbc5d7e5462746a15a4
#
_cell.length_a   1.000
_cell.length_b   1.000
_cell.length_c   1.000
_cell.angle_alpha   90.00
_cell.angle_beta   90.00
_cell.angle_gamma   90.00
#
_symmetry.space_group_name_H-M   'P 1'
#
loop_
_entity.id
_entity.type
_entity.pdbx_description
1 polymer ?
#
loop_
_entity_poly.entity_id
_entity_poly.type
_entity_poly.pdbx_seq_one_letter_code
_entity_poly.pdbx_strand_id
1 'polypeptide(L)'
;ADIKVVAPVPWFPFRHDIFGAYADWARAPEMEMRGVIEVFHPRYFVPPKTAMNFAPDALTRCLRKSVRKLIEGGWDFDLIDAHYFYPDGVAAARVAREFNKPLVITARGADVNLLPEYQGPRRAIIDAANRADAVIAVASALKDALGDIGAQREKISVLRNGVDLDVFYETERETARRALGLNGLVLASVGHLIGRKGHDLVIRALPELSEATLIIAGDGPEKKALAALANSLGVAERVKFLGRVAHEELADVYSAAEILVLASSREGWPNVLLEAMACGTPCVATDVWG
;
A
#
# COMPACT_ATOMS: atom_id res chain seq x y z
N ALA A 1 6.67 20.44 -11.26
CA ALA A 1 5.23 20.39 -11.50
C ALA A 1 4.52 20.92 -10.26
N ASP A 2 3.44 21.68 -10.44
CA ASP A 2 2.56 22.08 -9.36
C ASP A 2 1.55 20.94 -9.13
N ILE A 3 1.50 20.41 -7.90
CA ILE A 3 0.72 19.21 -7.57
C ILE A 3 -0.19 19.50 -6.39
N LYS A 4 -1.46 19.14 -6.53
CA LYS A 4 -2.41 19.05 -5.42
C LYS A 4 -2.96 17.64 -5.32
N VAL A 5 -3.06 17.12 -4.11
CA VAL A 5 -3.56 15.77 -3.86
C VAL A 5 -4.98 15.84 -3.34
N VAL A 6 -5.86 15.06 -3.94
CA VAL A 6 -7.22 14.83 -3.44
C VAL A 6 -7.33 13.38 -3.00
N ALA A 7 -7.34 13.15 -1.70
CA ALA A 7 -7.41 11.83 -1.05
C ALA A 7 -8.76 11.69 -0.31
N PRO A 8 -9.84 11.29 -0.99
CA PRO A 8 -11.17 11.19 -0.39
C PRO A 8 -11.21 10.20 0.76
N VAL A 9 -11.89 10.56 1.83
CA VAL A 9 -12.04 9.72 3.02
C VAL A 9 -13.50 9.36 3.24
N PRO A 10 -13.84 8.09 3.50
CA PRO A 10 -15.20 7.71 3.85
C PRO A 10 -15.71 8.53 5.04
N TRP A 11 -16.93 9.05 4.93
CA TRP A 11 -17.55 9.76 6.03
C TRP A 11 -17.97 8.82 7.14
N PHE A 12 -17.60 9.15 8.39
CA PHE A 12 -18.03 8.45 9.57
C PHE A 12 -18.30 9.44 10.71
N PRO A 13 -19.41 9.31 11.47
CA PRO A 13 -19.82 10.35 12.42
C PRO A 13 -19.08 10.31 13.76
N PHE A 14 -18.48 9.17 14.16
CA PHE A 14 -17.94 8.98 15.48
C PHE A 14 -16.42 8.92 15.47
N ARG A 15 -15.78 9.60 16.46
CA ARG A 15 -14.31 9.71 16.62
C ARG A 15 -13.75 8.82 17.73
N HIS A 16 -14.59 8.03 18.41
CA HIS A 16 -14.19 7.23 19.54
C HIS A 16 -13.46 5.95 19.10
N ASP A 17 -12.35 5.61 19.78
CA ASP A 17 -11.45 4.51 19.41
C ASP A 17 -12.10 3.12 19.32
N ILE A 18 -13.24 2.93 19.99
CA ILE A 18 -14.05 1.69 19.90
C ILE A 18 -14.43 1.34 18.45
N PHE A 19 -14.43 2.33 17.55
CA PHE A 19 -14.75 2.14 16.15
C PHE A 19 -13.53 1.82 15.27
N GLY A 20 -12.33 1.71 15.85
CA GLY A 20 -11.10 1.36 15.13
C GLY A 20 -10.84 2.28 13.94
N ALA A 21 -10.51 1.69 12.77
CA ALA A 21 -10.21 2.46 11.55
C ALA A 21 -11.30 3.44 11.10
N TYR A 22 -12.57 3.21 11.45
CA TYR A 22 -13.65 4.17 11.17
C TYR A 22 -13.50 5.48 11.96
N ALA A 23 -12.97 5.40 13.19
CA ALA A 23 -12.67 6.59 13.98
C ALA A 23 -11.52 7.41 13.36
N ASP A 24 -10.52 6.76 12.79
CA ASP A 24 -9.42 7.41 12.10
C ASP A 24 -9.92 8.18 10.87
N TRP A 25 -10.86 7.62 10.12
CA TRP A 25 -11.50 8.35 9.02
C TRP A 25 -12.23 9.61 9.50
N ALA A 26 -12.93 9.52 10.65
CA ALA A 26 -13.62 10.67 11.22
C ALA A 26 -12.67 11.77 11.73
N ARG A 27 -11.43 11.41 12.08
CA ARG A 27 -10.40 12.32 12.59
C ARG A 27 -9.58 12.99 11.51
N ALA A 28 -9.51 12.41 10.30
CA ALA A 28 -8.70 12.96 9.22
C ALA A 28 -9.05 14.45 9.00
N PRO A 29 -8.09 15.35 8.85
CA PRO A 29 -8.34 16.77 8.59
C PRO A 29 -9.04 16.96 7.22
N GLU A 30 -9.63 18.11 6.98
CA GLU A 30 -10.18 18.42 5.65
C GLU A 30 -9.05 18.72 4.65
N MET A 31 -7.95 19.28 5.14
CA MET A 31 -6.74 19.59 4.38
C MET A 31 -5.53 19.52 5.30
N GLU A 32 -4.41 19.07 4.77
CA GLU A 32 -3.10 19.10 5.41
C GLU A 32 -1.99 19.44 4.41
N MET A 33 -0.83 19.87 4.93
CA MET A 33 0.37 20.03 4.13
C MET A 33 1.28 18.82 4.34
N ARG A 34 1.76 18.21 3.26
CA ARG A 34 2.83 17.20 3.26
C ARG A 34 4.03 17.75 2.51
N GLY A 35 5.00 18.27 3.26
CA GLY A 35 6.05 19.08 2.69
C GLY A 35 5.44 20.31 2.03
N VAL A 36 5.61 20.45 0.72
CA VAL A 36 5.07 21.55 -0.10
C VAL A 36 3.73 21.21 -0.78
N ILE A 37 3.21 20.01 -0.59
CA ILE A 37 2.01 19.51 -1.29
C ILE A 37 0.77 19.73 -0.43
N GLU A 38 -0.25 20.38 -0.99
CA GLU A 38 -1.58 20.46 -0.40
C GLU A 38 -2.33 19.14 -0.61
N VAL A 39 -2.80 18.53 0.47
CA VAL A 39 -3.58 17.29 0.45
C VAL A 39 -4.98 17.57 1.00
N PHE A 40 -6.00 17.37 0.16
CA PHE A 40 -7.40 17.55 0.52
C PHE A 40 -8.06 16.21 0.81
N HIS A 41 -8.81 16.11 1.91
CA HIS A 41 -9.54 14.91 2.32
C HIS A 41 -11.07 15.14 2.28
N PRO A 42 -11.66 15.27 1.09
CA PRO A 42 -13.10 15.45 0.97
C PRO A 42 -13.83 14.17 1.43
N ARG A 43 -14.99 14.36 2.06
CA ARG A 43 -15.78 13.26 2.62
C ARG A 43 -16.76 12.71 1.61
N TYR A 44 -16.85 11.37 1.53
CA TYR A 44 -17.86 10.70 0.74
C TYR A 44 -18.59 9.64 1.57
N PHE A 45 -19.88 9.45 1.30
CA PHE A 45 -20.67 8.48 2.03
C PHE A 45 -20.69 7.14 1.31
N VAL A 46 -20.33 6.09 2.06
CA VAL A 46 -20.43 4.70 1.63
C VAL A 46 -20.98 3.87 2.79
N PRO A 47 -22.08 3.14 2.60
CA PRO A 47 -22.58 2.25 3.65
C PRO A 47 -21.57 1.15 3.97
N PRO A 48 -21.32 0.85 5.24
CA PRO A 48 -20.46 -0.26 5.64
C PRO A 48 -20.87 -1.58 4.98
N LYS A 49 -19.90 -2.42 4.60
CA LYS A 49 -20.09 -3.75 3.99
C LYS A 49 -20.74 -3.79 2.59
N THR A 50 -21.25 -2.68 2.06
CA THR A 50 -21.83 -2.60 0.71
C THR A 50 -21.02 -1.72 -0.23
N ALA A 51 -19.85 -1.27 0.24
CA ALA A 51 -18.97 -0.31 -0.40
C ALA A 51 -18.61 -0.67 -1.85
N MET A 52 -18.38 -1.94 -2.15
CA MET A 52 -17.88 -2.38 -3.44
C MET A 52 -18.75 -1.89 -4.62
N ASN A 53 -20.05 -1.89 -4.50
CA ASN A 53 -20.94 -1.51 -5.62
C ASN A 53 -21.20 0.00 -5.69
N PHE A 54 -21.16 0.71 -4.56
CA PHE A 54 -21.56 2.13 -4.48
C PHE A 54 -20.38 3.10 -4.41
N ALA A 55 -19.18 2.59 -4.07
CA ALA A 55 -18.00 3.43 -3.88
C ALA A 55 -17.65 4.28 -5.13
N PRO A 56 -17.63 3.72 -6.36
CA PRO A 56 -17.29 4.53 -7.52
C PRO A 56 -18.23 5.73 -7.74
N ASP A 57 -19.55 5.56 -7.51
CA ASP A 57 -20.53 6.62 -7.68
C ASP A 57 -20.41 7.69 -6.59
N ALA A 58 -20.16 7.26 -5.35
CA ALA A 58 -19.96 8.17 -4.22
C ALA A 58 -18.67 8.98 -4.40
N LEU A 59 -17.58 8.32 -4.80
CA LEU A 59 -16.30 8.96 -5.10
C LEU A 59 -16.42 9.91 -6.30
N THR A 60 -17.09 9.52 -7.38
CA THR A 60 -17.31 10.40 -8.53
C THR A 60 -17.98 11.71 -8.11
N ARG A 61 -19.02 11.64 -7.27
CA ARG A 61 -19.71 12.85 -6.77
C ARG A 61 -18.77 13.70 -5.89
N CYS A 62 -17.97 13.06 -5.06
CA CYS A 62 -17.02 13.71 -4.18
C CYS A 62 -15.92 14.41 -4.99
N LEU A 63 -15.23 13.68 -5.88
CA LEU A 63 -14.16 14.19 -6.74
C LEU A 63 -14.64 15.32 -7.65
N ARG A 64 -15.84 15.19 -8.24
CA ARG A 64 -16.48 16.25 -9.05
C ARG A 64 -16.55 17.58 -8.31
N LYS A 65 -17.00 17.55 -7.04
CA LYS A 65 -17.07 18.76 -6.20
C LYS A 65 -15.69 19.34 -5.93
N SER A 66 -14.71 18.48 -5.64
CA SER A 66 -13.34 18.91 -5.35
C SER A 66 -12.67 19.52 -6.57
N VAL A 67 -12.76 18.87 -7.73
CA VAL A 67 -12.20 19.36 -8.99
C VAL A 67 -12.84 20.69 -9.38
N ARG A 68 -14.16 20.81 -9.29
CA ARG A 68 -14.87 22.07 -9.58
C ARG A 68 -14.38 23.19 -8.66
N LYS A 69 -14.28 22.93 -7.35
CA LYS A 69 -13.79 23.92 -6.38
C LYS A 69 -12.37 24.38 -6.67
N LEU A 70 -11.48 23.48 -7.12
CA LEU A 70 -10.11 23.81 -7.50
C LEU A 70 -10.08 24.74 -8.72
N ILE A 71 -10.84 24.40 -9.76
CA ILE A 71 -10.92 25.21 -11.00
C ILE A 71 -11.56 26.59 -10.71
N GLU A 72 -12.66 26.63 -9.96
CA GLU A 72 -13.33 27.89 -9.57
C GLU A 72 -12.42 28.75 -8.67
N GLY A 73 -11.53 28.10 -7.91
CA GLY A 73 -10.49 28.76 -7.11
C GLY A 73 -9.27 29.25 -7.89
N GLY A 74 -9.30 29.13 -9.23
CA GLY A 74 -8.24 29.61 -10.13
C GLY A 74 -7.11 28.61 -10.36
N TRP A 75 -7.20 27.38 -9.86
CA TRP A 75 -6.22 26.34 -10.13
C TRP A 75 -6.74 25.39 -11.23
N ASP A 76 -6.39 25.68 -12.47
CA ASP A 76 -6.70 24.82 -13.61
C ASP A 76 -5.48 23.95 -13.94
N PHE A 77 -5.64 22.64 -13.75
CA PHE A 77 -4.59 21.64 -13.90
C PHE A 77 -4.65 20.96 -15.27
N ASP A 78 -3.52 20.42 -15.71
CA ASP A 78 -3.36 19.82 -17.03
C ASP A 78 -3.72 18.34 -17.08
N LEU A 79 -3.61 17.60 -15.94
CA LEU A 79 -3.67 16.17 -15.88
C LEU A 79 -4.28 15.68 -14.56
N ILE A 80 -5.06 14.61 -14.62
CA ILE A 80 -5.45 13.81 -13.44
C ILE A 80 -4.59 12.55 -13.41
N ASP A 81 -3.83 12.36 -12.33
CA ASP A 81 -3.11 11.13 -12.03
C ASP A 81 -3.82 10.37 -10.92
N ALA A 82 -4.43 9.24 -11.26
CA ALA A 82 -5.20 8.42 -10.35
C ALA A 82 -4.42 7.18 -9.95
N HIS A 83 -4.38 6.90 -8.65
CA HIS A 83 -3.72 5.71 -8.12
C HIS A 83 -4.74 4.71 -7.61
N TYR A 84 -4.62 3.45 -8.04
CA TYR A 84 -5.54 2.35 -7.74
C TYR A 84 -6.80 2.37 -8.62
N PHE A 85 -7.02 1.29 -9.38
CA PHE A 85 -8.09 1.28 -10.39
C PHE A 85 -9.49 1.37 -9.80
N TYR A 86 -9.77 0.61 -8.76
CA TYR A 86 -11.12 0.50 -8.24
C TYR A 86 -11.17 0.68 -6.71
N PRO A 87 -11.95 1.63 -6.21
CA PRO A 87 -12.94 2.46 -6.92
C PRO A 87 -12.38 3.77 -7.51
N ASP A 88 -11.16 4.16 -7.17
CA ASP A 88 -10.58 5.50 -7.38
C ASP A 88 -10.40 5.85 -8.86
N GLY A 89 -9.70 5.02 -9.62
CA GLY A 89 -9.47 5.19 -11.06
C GLY A 89 -10.77 5.22 -11.86
N VAL A 90 -11.75 4.38 -11.48
CA VAL A 90 -13.09 4.41 -12.10
C VAL A 90 -13.79 5.75 -11.87
N ALA A 91 -13.71 6.29 -10.66
CA ALA A 91 -14.29 7.59 -10.35
C ALA A 91 -13.53 8.72 -11.06
N ALA A 92 -12.20 8.66 -11.08
CA ALA A 92 -11.35 9.61 -11.78
C ALA A 92 -11.62 9.62 -13.29
N ALA A 93 -11.81 8.46 -13.94
CA ALA A 93 -12.13 8.38 -15.37
C ALA A 93 -13.45 9.10 -15.73
N ARG A 94 -14.45 9.03 -14.85
CA ARG A 94 -15.73 9.73 -15.04
C ARG A 94 -15.55 11.25 -14.89
N VAL A 95 -14.76 11.68 -13.92
CA VAL A 95 -14.49 13.09 -13.65
C VAL A 95 -13.60 13.68 -14.74
N ALA A 96 -12.54 13.00 -15.15
CA ALA A 96 -11.66 13.42 -16.23
C ALA A 96 -12.43 13.71 -17.53
N ARG A 97 -13.37 12.81 -17.89
CA ARG A 97 -14.25 13.02 -19.05
C ARG A 97 -15.16 14.24 -18.88
N GLU A 98 -15.74 14.46 -17.69
CA GLU A 98 -16.66 15.58 -17.43
C GLU A 98 -15.95 16.93 -17.56
N PHE A 99 -14.70 17.01 -17.08
CA PHE A 99 -13.90 18.24 -17.10
C PHE A 99 -12.94 18.32 -18.31
N ASN A 100 -13.02 17.37 -19.23
CA ASN A 100 -12.15 17.28 -20.42
C ASN A 100 -10.67 17.39 -20.08
N LYS A 101 -10.23 16.60 -19.08
CA LYS A 101 -8.84 16.51 -18.64
C LYS A 101 -8.22 15.18 -19.01
N PRO A 102 -6.97 15.16 -19.45
CA PRO A 102 -6.19 13.92 -19.60
C PRO A 102 -6.14 13.11 -18.31
N LEU A 103 -6.09 11.79 -18.43
CA LEU A 103 -6.09 10.85 -17.31
C LEU A 103 -5.00 9.81 -17.44
N VAL A 104 -4.21 9.68 -16.39
CA VAL A 104 -3.34 8.52 -16.15
C VAL A 104 -3.89 7.72 -14.98
N ILE A 105 -3.86 6.38 -15.06
CA ILE A 105 -4.24 5.50 -13.95
C ILE A 105 -3.08 4.57 -13.64
N THR A 106 -2.67 4.53 -12.37
CA THR A 106 -1.62 3.62 -11.90
C THR A 106 -2.21 2.41 -11.19
N ALA A 107 -1.96 1.21 -11.74
CA ALA A 107 -2.25 -0.09 -11.13
C ALA A 107 -1.25 -0.40 -10.02
N ARG A 108 -1.76 -0.78 -8.83
CA ARG A 108 -0.94 -0.97 -7.62
C ARG A 108 -0.84 -2.41 -7.13
N GLY A 109 -1.74 -3.30 -7.53
CA GLY A 109 -1.75 -4.70 -7.11
C GLY A 109 -3.14 -5.28 -6.97
N ALA A 110 -3.74 -5.24 -5.78
CA ALA A 110 -5.05 -5.85 -5.51
C ALA A 110 -6.19 -5.31 -6.40
N ASP A 111 -6.07 -4.11 -6.89
CA ASP A 111 -6.98 -3.51 -7.87
C ASP A 111 -7.00 -4.25 -9.21
N VAL A 112 -5.95 -4.99 -9.53
CA VAL A 112 -5.81 -5.75 -10.78
C VAL A 112 -5.78 -7.26 -10.55
N ASN A 113 -5.18 -7.73 -9.46
CA ASN A 113 -4.99 -9.16 -9.23
C ASN A 113 -6.05 -9.78 -8.28
N LEU A 114 -6.98 -8.99 -7.75
CA LEU A 114 -8.06 -9.45 -6.88
C LEU A 114 -9.44 -8.93 -7.29
N LEU A 115 -9.58 -7.61 -7.44
CA LEU A 115 -10.89 -7.00 -7.67
C LEU A 115 -11.55 -7.43 -9.00
N PRO A 116 -10.82 -7.77 -10.08
CA PRO A 116 -11.44 -8.30 -11.31
C PRO A 116 -12.05 -9.71 -11.18
N GLU A 117 -11.88 -10.40 -10.07
CA GLU A 117 -12.64 -11.64 -9.78
C GLU A 117 -14.16 -11.35 -9.67
N TYR A 118 -14.52 -10.12 -9.31
CA TYR A 118 -15.91 -9.67 -9.24
C TYR A 118 -16.33 -8.99 -10.54
N GLN A 119 -17.45 -9.43 -11.15
CA GLN A 119 -17.89 -8.96 -12.47
C GLN A 119 -18.10 -7.44 -12.57
N GLY A 120 -18.69 -6.82 -11.54
CA GLY A 120 -18.90 -5.37 -11.50
C GLY A 120 -17.61 -4.57 -11.54
N PRO A 121 -16.71 -4.75 -10.57
CA PRO A 121 -15.37 -4.16 -10.59
C PRO A 121 -14.59 -4.45 -11.87
N ARG A 122 -14.58 -5.70 -12.36
CA ARG A 122 -13.89 -6.09 -13.61
C ARG A 122 -14.31 -5.22 -14.80
N ARG A 123 -15.62 -5.08 -15.04
CA ARG A 123 -16.15 -4.28 -16.15
C ARG A 123 -15.78 -2.80 -15.99
N ALA A 124 -15.87 -2.28 -14.77
CA ALA A 124 -15.55 -0.89 -14.48
C ALA A 124 -14.04 -0.60 -14.67
N ILE A 125 -13.17 -1.53 -14.25
CA ILE A 125 -11.71 -1.43 -14.43
C ILE A 125 -11.35 -1.42 -15.92
N ILE A 126 -11.91 -2.34 -16.72
CA ILE A 126 -11.68 -2.39 -18.17
C ILE A 126 -12.14 -1.09 -18.85
N ASP A 127 -13.34 -0.60 -18.52
CA ASP A 127 -13.84 0.67 -19.06
C ASP A 127 -12.95 1.85 -18.69
N ALA A 128 -12.51 1.94 -17.43
CA ALA A 128 -11.61 2.99 -16.97
C ALA A 128 -10.23 2.92 -17.65
N ALA A 129 -9.64 1.72 -17.77
CA ALA A 129 -8.36 1.51 -18.43
C ALA A 129 -8.40 1.92 -19.92
N ASN A 130 -9.47 1.54 -20.63
CA ASN A 130 -9.61 1.85 -22.05
C ASN A 130 -9.93 3.35 -22.31
N ARG A 131 -10.49 4.04 -21.33
CA ARG A 131 -10.75 5.50 -21.38
C ARG A 131 -9.57 6.34 -20.99
N ALA A 132 -8.67 5.82 -20.14
CA ALA A 132 -7.46 6.52 -19.75
C ALA A 132 -6.58 6.82 -20.98
N ASP A 133 -5.89 7.95 -20.95
CA ASP A 133 -4.92 8.32 -21.99
C ASP A 133 -3.67 7.44 -21.87
N ALA A 134 -3.27 7.12 -20.64
CA ALA A 134 -2.22 6.16 -20.34
C ALA A 134 -2.51 5.39 -19.05
N VAL A 135 -1.94 4.19 -18.97
CA VAL A 135 -1.99 3.34 -17.77
C VAL A 135 -0.57 3.00 -17.36
N ILE A 136 -0.30 3.12 -16.07
CA ILE A 136 0.95 2.67 -15.46
C ILE A 136 0.68 1.38 -14.69
N ALA A 137 1.51 0.37 -14.88
CA ALA A 137 1.55 -0.83 -14.05
C ALA A 137 2.87 -0.88 -13.30
N VAL A 138 2.85 -1.06 -11.98
CA VAL A 138 4.08 -1.10 -11.17
C VAL A 138 4.87 -2.41 -11.35
N ALA A 139 4.30 -3.40 -12.01
CA ALA A 139 4.95 -4.67 -12.34
C ALA A 139 4.47 -5.20 -13.69
N SER A 140 5.29 -5.99 -14.38
CA SER A 140 4.94 -6.61 -15.67
C SER A 140 3.74 -7.53 -15.54
N ALA A 141 3.65 -8.30 -14.45
CA ALA A 141 2.52 -9.18 -14.17
C ALA A 141 1.17 -8.41 -14.09
N LEU A 142 1.17 -7.18 -13.58
CA LEU A 142 -0.04 -6.35 -13.55
C LEU A 142 -0.42 -5.84 -14.95
N LYS A 143 0.56 -5.52 -15.81
CA LYS A 143 0.32 -5.21 -17.22
C LYS A 143 -0.33 -6.40 -17.94
N ASP A 144 0.22 -7.58 -17.74
CA ASP A 144 -0.28 -8.80 -18.35
C ASP A 144 -1.71 -9.11 -17.89
N ALA A 145 -1.95 -9.04 -16.58
CA ALA A 145 -3.27 -9.26 -16.01
C ALA A 145 -4.32 -8.24 -16.50
N LEU A 146 -3.96 -6.96 -16.65
CA LEU A 146 -4.85 -5.96 -17.24
C LEU A 146 -5.18 -6.28 -18.69
N GLY A 147 -4.18 -6.68 -19.48
CA GLY A 147 -4.37 -7.11 -20.87
C GLY A 147 -5.27 -8.34 -20.98
N ASP A 148 -5.09 -9.32 -20.10
CA ASP A 148 -5.87 -10.59 -20.11
C ASP A 148 -7.35 -10.36 -19.76
N ILE A 149 -7.66 -9.34 -18.98
CA ILE A 149 -9.05 -8.97 -18.70
C ILE A 149 -9.69 -8.10 -19.79
N GLY A 150 -8.93 -7.55 -20.75
CA GLY A 150 -9.42 -6.79 -21.91
C GLY A 150 -9.04 -5.31 -21.95
N ALA A 151 -8.06 -4.86 -21.16
CA ALA A 151 -7.48 -3.54 -21.31
C ALA A 151 -6.54 -3.48 -22.53
N GLN A 152 -6.47 -2.30 -23.17
CA GLN A 152 -5.60 -2.05 -24.33
C GLN A 152 -4.13 -2.06 -23.89
N ARG A 153 -3.39 -3.12 -24.26
CA ARG A 153 -2.00 -3.35 -23.80
C ARG A 153 -1.03 -2.25 -24.25
N GLU A 154 -1.29 -1.63 -25.37
CA GLU A 154 -0.50 -0.53 -25.95
C GLU A 154 -0.54 0.74 -25.11
N LYS A 155 -1.59 0.94 -24.32
CA LYS A 155 -1.70 2.06 -23.39
C LYS A 155 -0.98 1.81 -22.06
N ILE A 156 -0.56 0.55 -21.80
CA ILE A 156 -0.02 0.17 -20.49
C ILE A 156 1.52 0.18 -20.52
N SER A 157 2.10 1.08 -19.77
CA SER A 157 3.54 1.15 -19.51
C SER A 157 3.89 0.55 -18.15
N VAL A 158 5.02 -0.18 -18.07
CA VAL A 158 5.53 -0.68 -16.79
C VAL A 158 6.50 0.33 -16.20
N LEU A 159 6.11 0.94 -15.09
CA LEU A 159 6.97 1.85 -14.32
C LEU A 159 7.03 1.36 -12.87
N ARG A 160 8.14 0.74 -12.52
CA ARG A 160 8.37 0.18 -11.19
C ARG A 160 8.55 1.30 -10.17
N ASN A 161 8.09 1.08 -8.93
CA ASN A 161 8.41 2.02 -7.86
C ASN A 161 9.92 2.02 -7.61
N GLY A 162 10.46 3.19 -7.32
CA GLY A 162 11.80 3.36 -6.80
C GLY A 162 11.84 3.26 -5.28
N VAL A 163 13.03 3.46 -4.73
CA VAL A 163 13.30 3.62 -3.31
C VAL A 163 14.01 4.96 -3.08
N ASP A 164 13.69 5.62 -2.00
CA ASP A 164 14.34 6.87 -1.59
C ASP A 164 15.65 6.53 -0.88
N LEU A 165 16.78 6.80 -1.54
CA LEU A 165 18.11 6.52 -1.01
C LEU A 165 18.59 7.54 0.04
N ASP A 166 17.89 8.66 0.22
CA ASP A 166 18.13 9.58 1.33
C ASP A 166 17.51 9.10 2.64
N VAL A 167 16.50 8.20 2.55
CA VAL A 167 15.82 7.56 3.69
C VAL A 167 16.34 6.16 3.93
N PHE A 168 16.49 5.36 2.85
CA PHE A 168 16.94 3.98 2.93
C PHE A 168 18.38 3.85 2.44
N TYR A 169 19.28 3.70 3.37
CA TYR A 169 20.71 3.50 3.17
C TYR A 169 21.26 2.59 4.27
N GLU A 170 22.41 2.01 4.03
CA GLU A 170 23.07 1.14 5.00
C GLU A 170 23.50 1.94 6.23
N THR A 171 22.91 1.62 7.40
CA THR A 171 23.34 2.14 8.70
C THR A 171 24.34 1.18 9.36
N GLU A 172 25.04 1.63 10.39
CA GLU A 172 26.00 0.80 11.09
C GLU A 172 25.26 -0.31 11.87
N ARG A 173 25.42 -1.56 11.42
CA ARG A 173 24.68 -2.74 11.90
C ARG A 173 24.73 -2.93 13.40
N GLU A 174 25.89 -2.81 14.00
CA GLU A 174 26.07 -3.05 15.44
C GLU A 174 25.38 -1.96 16.27
N THR A 175 25.28 -0.73 15.76
CA THR A 175 24.53 0.35 16.39
C THR A 175 23.04 0.10 16.29
N ALA A 176 22.53 -0.28 15.12
CA ALA A 176 21.13 -0.64 14.92
C ALA A 176 20.73 -1.84 15.82
N ARG A 177 21.57 -2.86 15.91
CA ARG A 177 21.36 -4.02 16.79
C ARG A 177 21.31 -3.64 18.26
N ARG A 178 22.26 -2.82 18.73
CA ARG A 178 22.26 -2.35 20.13
C ARG A 178 21.00 -1.59 20.46
N ALA A 179 20.56 -0.69 19.57
CA ALA A 179 19.32 0.07 19.75
C ALA A 179 18.09 -0.84 19.86
N LEU A 180 18.05 -1.91 19.09
CA LEU A 180 16.97 -2.89 19.07
C LEU A 180 17.17 -4.03 20.10
N GLY A 181 18.29 -4.09 20.82
CA GLY A 181 18.60 -5.15 21.78
C GLY A 181 18.70 -6.54 21.10
N LEU A 182 19.43 -6.62 19.97
CA LEU A 182 19.57 -7.81 19.14
C LEU A 182 20.99 -8.34 19.15
N ASN A 183 21.16 -9.66 19.08
CA ASN A 183 22.43 -10.33 18.97
C ASN A 183 22.31 -11.55 18.06
N GLY A 184 23.43 -12.02 17.51
CA GLY A 184 23.48 -13.23 16.68
C GLY A 184 22.82 -13.06 15.31
N LEU A 185 22.26 -14.14 14.78
CA LEU A 185 21.58 -14.17 13.48
C LEU A 185 20.20 -13.52 13.58
N VAL A 186 19.97 -12.43 12.86
CA VAL A 186 18.72 -11.68 12.88
C VAL A 186 18.00 -11.78 11.52
N LEU A 187 16.77 -12.24 11.54
CA LEU A 187 15.85 -12.20 10.41
C LEU A 187 14.86 -11.05 10.60
N ALA A 188 14.52 -10.33 9.52
CA ALA A 188 13.49 -9.32 9.53
C ALA A 188 12.27 -9.74 8.70
N SER A 189 11.06 -9.40 9.16
CA SER A 189 9.83 -9.50 8.39
C SER A 189 9.03 -8.20 8.58
N VAL A 190 8.83 -7.45 7.50
CA VAL A 190 8.29 -6.09 7.56
C VAL A 190 7.00 -5.99 6.76
N GLY A 191 5.93 -5.47 7.39
CA GLY A 191 4.67 -5.24 6.73
C GLY A 191 3.45 -5.33 7.65
N HIS A 192 2.27 -5.11 7.07
CA HIS A 192 1.00 -5.19 7.81
C HIS A 192 0.73 -6.63 8.27
N LEU A 193 0.36 -6.83 9.54
CA LEU A 193 0.16 -8.16 10.13
C LEU A 193 -1.19 -8.75 9.72
N ILE A 194 -1.23 -9.26 8.49
CA ILE A 194 -2.37 -9.95 7.86
C ILE A 194 -1.89 -11.24 7.19
N GLY A 195 -2.75 -12.27 7.07
CA GLY A 195 -2.40 -13.60 6.55
C GLY A 195 -1.68 -13.58 5.21
N ARG A 196 -2.06 -12.67 4.32
CA ARG A 196 -1.43 -12.52 3.00
C ARG A 196 0.09 -12.25 3.07
N LYS A 197 0.59 -11.64 4.14
CA LYS A 197 2.02 -11.28 4.29
C LYS A 197 2.90 -12.44 4.78
N GLY A 198 2.30 -13.54 5.24
CA GLY A 198 3.02 -14.77 5.56
C GLY A 198 3.99 -14.69 6.74
N HIS A 199 3.78 -13.74 7.67
CA HIS A 199 4.60 -13.67 8.90
C HIS A 199 4.57 -14.97 9.71
N ASP A 200 3.46 -15.71 9.67
CA ASP A 200 3.29 -17.01 10.31
C ASP A 200 4.23 -18.06 9.69
N LEU A 201 4.49 -18.04 8.39
CA LEU A 201 5.42 -18.95 7.73
C LEU A 201 6.85 -18.73 8.22
N VAL A 202 7.25 -17.46 8.41
CA VAL A 202 8.58 -17.12 8.95
C VAL A 202 8.71 -17.59 10.40
N ILE A 203 7.66 -17.40 11.23
CA ILE A 203 7.66 -17.90 12.61
C ILE A 203 7.75 -19.45 12.64
N ARG A 204 7.05 -20.14 11.74
CA ARG A 204 7.09 -21.62 11.63
C ARG A 204 8.45 -22.16 11.21
N ALA A 205 9.29 -21.37 10.54
CA ALA A 205 10.64 -21.79 10.17
C ALA A 205 11.65 -21.69 11.34
N LEU A 206 11.37 -20.88 12.38
CA LEU A 206 12.31 -20.65 13.49
C LEU A 206 12.72 -21.89 14.30
N PRO A 207 11.90 -22.93 14.50
CA PRO A 207 12.34 -24.16 15.15
C PRO A 207 13.56 -24.80 14.48
N GLU A 208 13.65 -24.73 13.15
CA GLU A 208 14.76 -25.27 12.35
C GLU A 208 16.00 -24.34 12.34
N LEU A 209 15.87 -23.11 12.82
CA LEU A 209 16.88 -22.06 12.85
C LEU A 209 17.19 -21.70 14.32
N SER A 210 17.84 -22.60 15.06
CA SER A 210 17.98 -22.52 16.53
C SER A 210 18.63 -21.21 17.03
N GLU A 211 19.52 -20.60 16.26
CA GLU A 211 20.26 -19.38 16.64
C GLU A 211 19.63 -18.09 16.11
N ALA A 212 18.56 -18.20 15.28
CA ALA A 212 17.95 -17.04 14.66
C ALA A 212 16.96 -16.34 15.59
N THR A 213 17.03 -15.01 15.63
CA THR A 213 16.01 -14.11 16.17
C THR A 213 15.24 -13.47 15.03
N LEU A 214 13.93 -13.42 15.13
CA LEU A 214 13.06 -12.78 14.15
C LEU A 214 12.55 -11.44 14.71
N ILE A 215 12.79 -10.36 14.00
CA ILE A 215 12.12 -9.08 14.24
C ILE A 215 10.97 -8.92 13.25
N ILE A 216 9.80 -8.52 13.77
CA ILE A 216 8.61 -8.27 12.98
C ILE A 216 8.22 -6.80 13.16
N ALA A 217 8.40 -5.99 12.10
CA ALA A 217 8.02 -4.59 12.08
C ALA A 217 6.68 -4.43 11.34
N GLY A 218 5.69 -3.92 12.03
CA GLY A 218 4.34 -3.72 11.53
C GLY A 218 3.28 -3.94 12.59
N ASP A 219 2.04 -3.61 12.23
CA ASP A 219 0.88 -3.83 13.07
C ASP A 219 -0.28 -4.40 12.24
N GLY A 220 -1.27 -5.00 12.88
CA GLY A 220 -2.42 -5.56 12.20
C GLY A 220 -3.21 -6.57 13.03
N PRO A 221 -4.35 -7.04 12.49
CA PRO A 221 -5.29 -7.88 13.22
C PRO A 221 -4.71 -9.22 13.67
N GLU A 222 -3.66 -9.73 13.00
CA GLU A 222 -3.07 -11.03 13.31
C GLU A 222 -2.00 -11.01 14.41
N LYS A 223 -1.65 -9.84 14.96
CA LYS A 223 -0.61 -9.72 16.01
C LYS A 223 -0.77 -10.72 17.13
N LYS A 224 -1.99 -10.86 17.67
CA LYS A 224 -2.27 -11.82 18.77
C LYS A 224 -2.11 -13.27 18.33
N ALA A 225 -2.56 -13.61 17.13
CA ALA A 225 -2.45 -14.95 16.58
C ALA A 225 -1.00 -15.34 16.31
N LEU A 226 -0.20 -14.42 15.77
CA LEU A 226 1.24 -14.62 15.53
C LEU A 226 2.01 -14.81 16.83
N ALA A 227 1.72 -14.04 17.88
CA ALA A 227 2.32 -14.23 19.20
C ALA A 227 1.94 -15.57 19.82
N ALA A 228 0.67 -15.98 19.71
CA ALA A 228 0.22 -17.30 20.17
C ALA A 228 0.91 -18.44 19.41
N LEU A 229 1.12 -18.29 18.09
CA LEU A 229 1.86 -19.23 17.27
C LEU A 229 3.32 -19.37 17.75
N ALA A 230 4.01 -18.26 17.99
CA ALA A 230 5.40 -18.27 18.49
C ALA A 230 5.48 -19.00 19.83
N ASN A 231 4.53 -18.76 20.74
CA ASN A 231 4.44 -19.48 22.02
C ASN A 231 4.23 -21.00 21.82
N SER A 232 3.30 -21.39 20.95
CA SER A 232 2.98 -22.80 20.71
C SER A 232 4.13 -23.60 20.11
N LEU A 233 5.02 -22.91 19.39
CA LEU A 233 6.24 -23.49 18.79
C LEU A 233 7.47 -23.40 19.71
N GLY A 234 7.35 -22.81 20.90
CA GLY A 234 8.47 -22.66 21.85
C GLY A 234 9.53 -21.66 21.40
N VAL A 235 9.17 -20.72 20.51
CA VAL A 235 10.11 -19.74 19.93
C VAL A 235 9.81 -18.28 20.32
N ALA A 236 8.90 -18.07 21.27
CA ALA A 236 8.42 -16.74 21.64
C ALA A 236 9.55 -15.78 22.03
N GLU A 237 10.56 -16.24 22.79
CA GLU A 237 11.71 -15.43 23.21
C GLU A 237 12.60 -15.01 22.04
N ARG A 238 12.46 -15.66 20.88
CA ARG A 238 13.20 -15.36 19.66
C ARG A 238 12.39 -14.59 18.63
N VAL A 239 11.15 -14.17 18.96
CA VAL A 239 10.30 -13.35 18.09
C VAL A 239 10.04 -12.00 18.74
N LYS A 240 10.56 -10.94 18.15
CA LYS A 240 10.42 -9.58 18.65
C LYS A 240 9.46 -8.77 17.78
N PHE A 241 8.30 -8.45 18.31
CA PHE A 241 7.31 -7.58 17.65
C PHE A 241 7.63 -6.11 17.94
N LEU A 242 8.09 -5.36 16.92
CA LEU A 242 8.42 -3.94 17.03
C LEU A 242 7.17 -3.05 17.00
N GLY A 243 6.04 -3.59 16.53
CA GLY A 243 4.86 -2.76 16.28
C GLY A 243 5.03 -1.87 15.03
N ARG A 244 4.28 -0.78 14.98
CA ARG A 244 4.42 0.21 13.91
C ARG A 244 5.73 0.98 14.10
N VAL A 245 6.62 0.89 13.13
CA VAL A 245 7.89 1.61 13.05
C VAL A 245 7.70 2.79 12.09
N ALA A 246 8.25 3.95 12.41
CA ALA A 246 8.23 5.10 11.51
C ALA A 246 9.03 4.79 10.23
N HIS A 247 8.64 5.40 9.11
CA HIS A 247 9.23 5.10 7.81
C HIS A 247 10.74 5.35 7.80
N GLU A 248 11.14 6.44 8.42
CA GLU A 248 12.53 6.87 8.54
C GLU A 248 13.38 5.97 9.45
N GLU A 249 12.73 5.25 10.37
CA GLU A 249 13.39 4.33 11.32
C GLU A 249 13.53 2.90 10.74
N LEU A 250 12.87 2.60 9.61
CA LEU A 250 12.94 1.26 9.00
C LEU A 250 14.34 0.94 8.45
N ALA A 251 15.16 1.93 8.11
CA ALA A 251 16.53 1.72 7.68
C ALA A 251 17.36 0.96 8.73
N ASP A 252 17.19 1.29 10.02
CA ASP A 252 17.85 0.59 11.12
C ASP A 252 17.33 -0.84 11.29
N VAL A 253 16.00 -1.05 11.09
CA VAL A 253 15.41 -2.39 11.15
C VAL A 253 15.99 -3.29 10.04
N TYR A 254 16.12 -2.77 8.81
CA TYR A 254 16.73 -3.52 7.72
C TYR A 254 18.22 -3.76 7.96
N SER A 255 18.98 -2.72 8.29
CA SER A 255 20.43 -2.82 8.50
C SER A 255 20.81 -3.75 9.68
N ALA A 256 19.94 -3.87 10.71
CA ALA A 256 20.17 -4.80 11.83
C ALA A 256 20.05 -6.27 11.42
N ALA A 257 19.34 -6.59 10.34
CA ALA A 257 19.08 -7.95 9.92
C ALA A 257 20.14 -8.49 8.94
N GLU A 258 20.41 -9.79 8.99
CA GLU A 258 21.13 -10.51 7.94
C GLU A 258 20.27 -10.74 6.71
N ILE A 259 18.98 -10.97 6.90
CA ILE A 259 18.06 -11.32 5.80
C ILE A 259 16.69 -10.73 6.09
N LEU A 260 16.11 -10.06 5.08
CA LEU A 260 14.68 -9.78 5.04
C LEU A 260 13.95 -10.97 4.43
N VAL A 261 12.92 -11.46 5.11
CA VAL A 261 12.05 -12.54 4.63
C VAL A 261 10.66 -12.00 4.31
N LEU A 262 10.25 -12.10 3.05
CA LEU A 262 8.92 -11.74 2.56
C LEU A 262 8.18 -12.98 2.06
N ALA A 263 7.40 -13.61 2.92
CA ALA A 263 6.66 -14.84 2.62
C ALA A 263 5.22 -14.57 2.12
N SER A 264 5.01 -13.47 1.42
CA SER A 264 3.70 -13.05 0.96
C SER A 264 3.09 -14.03 -0.05
N SER A 265 1.79 -14.28 0.02
CA SER A 265 1.05 -15.07 -0.96
C SER A 265 0.68 -14.27 -2.21
N ARG A 266 0.78 -12.94 -2.17
CA ARG A 266 0.46 -12.02 -3.27
C ARG A 266 1.04 -10.64 -3.00
N GLU A 267 1.66 -10.05 -4.02
CA GLU A 267 2.13 -8.66 -4.02
C GLU A 267 1.73 -7.95 -5.32
N GLY A 268 1.81 -6.63 -5.32
CA GLY A 268 1.76 -5.82 -6.54
C GLY A 268 3.16 -5.39 -6.94
N TRP A 269 3.85 -4.73 -6.01
CA TRP A 269 5.27 -4.37 -6.03
C TRP A 269 5.73 -4.16 -4.59
N PRO A 270 6.48 -5.08 -4.02
CA PRO A 270 6.83 -5.05 -2.60
C PRO A 270 7.99 -4.09 -2.32
N ASN A 271 7.69 -2.84 -1.98
CA ASN A 271 8.71 -1.81 -1.69
C ASN A 271 9.70 -2.26 -0.60
N VAL A 272 9.24 -3.04 0.38
CA VAL A 272 10.11 -3.54 1.47
C VAL A 272 11.35 -4.30 0.98
N LEU A 273 11.28 -4.94 -0.21
CA LEU A 273 12.46 -5.58 -0.81
C LEU A 273 13.46 -4.54 -1.31
N LEU A 274 12.97 -3.46 -1.96
CA LEU A 274 13.84 -2.38 -2.43
C LEU A 274 14.47 -1.63 -1.26
N GLU A 275 13.68 -1.36 -0.23
CA GLU A 275 14.10 -0.69 1.00
C GLU A 275 15.21 -1.49 1.70
N ALA A 276 15.01 -2.80 1.88
CA ALA A 276 16.01 -3.67 2.50
C ALA A 276 17.30 -3.77 1.65
N MET A 277 17.16 -3.94 0.32
CA MET A 277 18.32 -3.97 -0.57
C MET A 277 19.09 -2.65 -0.57
N ALA A 278 18.41 -1.50 -0.50
CA ALA A 278 19.06 -0.20 -0.35
C ALA A 278 19.82 -0.05 0.97
N CYS A 279 19.36 -0.74 2.03
CA CYS A 279 20.05 -0.83 3.32
C CYS A 279 21.11 -1.94 3.39
N GLY A 280 21.49 -2.53 2.25
CA GLY A 280 22.52 -3.60 2.19
C GLY A 280 22.04 -4.96 2.71
N THR A 281 20.73 -5.17 2.92
CA THR A 281 20.17 -6.40 3.49
C THR A 281 19.68 -7.34 2.38
N PRO A 282 20.25 -8.56 2.28
CA PRO A 282 19.77 -9.58 1.36
C PRO A 282 18.29 -9.95 1.62
N CYS A 283 17.57 -10.32 0.56
CA CYS A 283 16.16 -10.63 0.64
C CYS A 283 15.88 -12.08 0.21
N VAL A 284 15.01 -12.74 0.95
CA VAL A 284 14.36 -14.00 0.56
C VAL A 284 12.86 -13.72 0.42
N ALA A 285 12.29 -14.03 -0.74
CA ALA A 285 10.89 -13.77 -1.01
C ALA A 285 10.24 -14.98 -1.71
N THR A 286 8.93 -15.14 -1.51
CA THR A 286 8.13 -16.07 -2.32
C THR A 286 8.04 -15.58 -3.76
N ASP A 287 8.13 -16.49 -4.71
CA ASP A 287 7.94 -16.20 -6.14
C ASP A 287 6.44 -16.03 -6.42
N VAL A 288 5.96 -14.81 -6.27
CA VAL A 288 4.57 -14.40 -6.49
C VAL A 288 4.52 -13.16 -7.38
N TRP A 289 3.33 -12.75 -7.75
CA TRP A 289 3.10 -11.54 -8.53
C TRP A 289 3.80 -10.31 -7.93
N GLY A 290 4.51 -9.54 -8.76
CA GLY A 290 5.16 -8.28 -8.37
C GLY A 290 6.58 -8.13 -8.85
#